data_079b65a50da8c7d2a78310279eb84baf
#
_entry.id   079b65a50da8c7d2a78310279eb84baf
#
_cell.length_a   1.000
_cell.length_b   1.000
_cell.length_c   1.000
_cell.angle_alpha   90.00
_cell.angle_beta   90.00
_cell.angle_gamma   90.00
#
_symmetry.space_group_name_H-M   'P 1'
#
loop_
_entity.id
_entity.type
_entity.pdbx_description
1 polymer ?
#
loop_
_entity_poly.entity_id
_entity_poly.type
_entity_poly.pdbx_seq_one_letter_code
_entity_poly.pdbx_strand_id
1 'polypeptide(L)'
;NHGCTRRAKTPQYLAENLLNRQFHAEKPNEKWLTDVTEFKWYEGIEVHKLYLSAILDLCDRRIVSYVLSEHNDNPLVYKTFDKAVKANPGVHPLFHSDRGYQYTSRSFHHKLVQAGMTQSMSRVAHCIDNGPMEGFWGILKRERYYGRRFTSKQELVQMIEQYIRYYNTKRVQRNLGVLTPMEKHELCLAA
;
A
#
# COMPACT_ATOMS: atom_id res chain seq x y z
N ASN A 1 7.29 17.23 0.18
CA ASN A 1 6.46 16.02 0.35
C ASN A 1 6.19 15.78 1.81
N HIS A 2 5.08 16.33 2.32
CA HIS A 2 4.64 15.97 3.66
C HIS A 2 3.90 14.63 3.55
N GLY A 3 4.55 13.56 4.02
CA GLY A 3 3.94 12.24 4.10
C GLY A 3 2.63 12.29 4.88
N CYS A 4 1.65 11.52 4.44
CA CYS A 4 0.33 11.39 5.06
C CYS A 4 0.39 10.69 6.44
N THR A 5 1.56 10.21 6.84
CA THR A 5 1.78 9.43 8.05
C THR A 5 1.65 10.30 9.30
N ARG A 6 0.62 10.04 10.09
CA ARG A 6 0.50 10.56 11.46
C ARG A 6 1.20 9.59 12.40
N ARG A 7 2.33 10.01 12.99
CA ARG A 7 3.02 9.22 14.01
C ARG A 7 2.18 9.17 15.29
N ALA A 8 2.16 8.00 15.93
CA ALA A 8 1.62 7.89 17.27
C ALA A 8 2.48 8.69 18.24
N LYS A 9 1.86 9.53 19.07
CA LYS A 9 2.56 10.20 20.19
C LYS A 9 3.14 9.18 21.17
N THR A 10 2.44 8.06 21.36
CA THR A 10 2.89 6.92 22.16
C THR A 10 2.54 5.65 21.40
N PRO A 11 3.47 5.03 20.68
CA PRO A 11 3.22 3.79 19.96
C PRO A 11 2.93 2.67 20.97
N GLN A 12 1.89 1.87 20.72
CA GLN A 12 1.51 0.76 21.59
C GLN A 12 2.33 -0.51 21.32
N TYR A 13 2.78 -0.67 20.07
CA TYR A 13 3.63 -1.77 19.62
C TYR A 13 4.61 -1.28 18.57
N LEU A 14 5.87 -1.71 18.66
CA LEU A 14 6.91 -1.42 17.67
C LEU A 14 7.58 -2.75 17.28
N ALA A 15 7.64 -3.01 15.99
CA ALA A 15 8.40 -4.11 15.41
C ALA A 15 9.78 -3.64 14.92
N GLU A 16 10.72 -4.58 14.87
CA GLU A 16 12.02 -4.36 14.26
C GLU A 16 11.92 -4.23 12.73
N ASN A 17 12.93 -3.62 12.10
CA ASN A 17 13.03 -3.58 10.66
C ASN A 17 13.65 -4.88 10.11
N LEU A 18 12.82 -5.90 9.97
CA LEU A 18 13.23 -7.20 9.43
C LEU A 18 13.42 -7.17 7.92
N LEU A 19 12.68 -6.29 7.21
CA LEU A 19 12.82 -6.14 5.75
C LEU A 19 14.20 -5.65 5.35
N ASN A 20 14.79 -4.76 6.15
CA ASN A 20 16.15 -4.22 5.97
C ASN A 20 16.49 -3.81 4.52
N ARG A 21 15.53 -3.15 3.83
CA ARG A 21 15.62 -2.73 2.41
C ARG A 21 15.80 -3.87 1.40
N GLN A 22 15.56 -5.10 1.78
CA GLN A 22 15.54 -6.24 0.86
C GLN A 22 14.23 -6.25 0.07
N PHE A 23 14.10 -5.30 -0.87
CA PHE A 23 12.88 -5.07 -1.67
C PHE A 23 12.73 -6.07 -2.82
N HIS A 24 13.28 -7.24 -2.69
CA HIS A 24 13.10 -8.36 -3.59
C HIS A 24 12.50 -9.55 -2.83
N ALA A 25 11.60 -10.26 -3.50
CA ALA A 25 11.04 -11.53 -3.04
C ALA A 25 11.07 -12.51 -4.23
N GLU A 26 11.33 -13.77 -3.94
CA GLU A 26 11.43 -14.80 -4.99
C GLU A 26 10.05 -15.31 -5.39
N LYS A 27 9.13 -15.35 -4.42
CA LYS A 27 7.77 -15.87 -4.61
C LYS A 27 6.70 -14.83 -4.28
N PRO A 28 5.56 -14.85 -4.98
CA PRO A 28 4.41 -14.06 -4.60
C PRO A 28 3.97 -14.35 -3.16
N ASN A 29 3.51 -13.33 -2.47
CA ASN A 29 3.06 -13.39 -1.08
C ASN A 29 4.15 -13.76 -0.06
N GLU A 30 5.42 -13.53 -0.38
CA GLU A 30 6.53 -13.67 0.57
C GLU A 30 6.74 -12.40 1.40
N LYS A 31 6.62 -11.24 0.77
CA LYS A 31 6.80 -9.93 1.42
C LYS A 31 5.77 -8.92 0.90
N TRP A 32 5.00 -8.34 1.80
CA TRP A 32 4.04 -7.29 1.52
C TRP A 32 4.46 -5.96 2.14
N LEU A 33 4.36 -4.89 1.37
CA LEU A 33 4.51 -3.52 1.84
C LEU A 33 3.16 -2.84 1.88
N THR A 34 2.96 -1.99 2.89
CA THR A 34 1.74 -1.17 2.99
C THR A 34 2.06 0.28 3.33
N ASP A 35 1.20 1.16 2.87
CA ASP A 35 1.24 2.58 3.19
C ASP A 35 -0.11 3.25 2.89
N VAL A 36 -0.26 4.49 3.33
CA VAL A 36 -1.43 5.34 3.05
C VAL A 36 -0.98 6.62 2.38
N THR A 37 -1.67 7.00 1.30
CA THR A 37 -1.44 8.28 0.62
C THR A 37 -2.69 9.14 0.58
N GLU A 38 -2.53 10.47 0.53
CA GLU A 38 -3.62 11.46 0.47
C GLU A 38 -3.78 11.98 -0.95
N PHE A 39 -5.04 12.13 -1.36
CA PHE A 39 -5.50 12.87 -2.53
C PHE A 39 -6.45 13.98 -2.11
N LYS A 40 -6.66 14.95 -2.99
CA LYS A 40 -7.62 16.05 -2.78
C LYS A 40 -8.58 16.14 -3.95
N TRP A 41 -9.81 16.50 -3.64
CA TRP A 41 -10.82 16.91 -4.62
C TRP A 41 -11.49 18.21 -4.15
N TYR A 42 -12.21 18.87 -5.03
CA TYR A 42 -12.66 20.24 -4.81
C TYR A 42 -14.14 20.36 -5.13
N GLU A 43 -14.90 20.94 -4.20
CA GLU A 43 -16.28 21.33 -4.40
C GLU A 43 -16.35 22.85 -4.31
N GLY A 44 -16.38 23.51 -5.48
CA GLY A 44 -16.20 24.96 -5.53
C GLY A 44 -14.85 25.40 -4.96
N ILE A 45 -14.90 26.11 -3.85
CA ILE A 45 -13.72 26.59 -3.09
C ILE A 45 -13.30 25.62 -1.97
N GLU A 46 -14.15 24.66 -1.62
CA GLU A 46 -13.87 23.70 -0.54
C GLU A 46 -12.89 22.62 -1.01
N VAL A 47 -11.96 22.28 -0.13
CA VAL A 47 -10.95 21.26 -0.37
C VAL A 47 -11.24 20.04 0.51
N HIS A 48 -11.53 18.93 -0.13
CA HIS A 48 -11.77 17.66 0.53
C HIS A 48 -10.62 16.71 0.37
N LYS A 49 -10.49 15.73 1.28
CA LYS A 49 -9.43 14.74 1.29
C LYS A 49 -9.99 13.34 1.03
N LEU A 50 -9.23 12.56 0.30
CA LEU A 50 -9.45 11.13 0.10
C LEU A 50 -8.15 10.40 0.38
N TYR A 51 -8.20 9.36 1.20
CA TYR A 51 -7.06 8.54 1.57
C TYR A 51 -7.14 7.19 0.88
N LEU A 52 -6.03 6.77 0.33
CA LEU A 52 -5.85 5.46 -0.28
C LEU A 52 -4.86 4.66 0.56
N SER A 53 -5.32 3.57 1.17
CA SER A 53 -4.47 2.54 1.76
C SER A 53 -4.31 1.40 0.76
N ALA A 54 -3.10 0.90 0.57
CA ALA A 54 -2.83 -0.23 -0.31
C ALA A 54 -1.75 -1.15 0.22
N ILE A 55 -1.78 -2.39 -0.24
CA ILE A 55 -0.76 -3.41 0.00
C ILE A 55 -0.14 -3.81 -1.34
N LEU A 56 1.18 -3.79 -1.42
CA LEU A 56 1.98 -4.14 -2.60
C LEU A 56 2.81 -5.38 -2.31
N ASP A 57 2.81 -6.33 -3.22
CA ASP A 57 3.67 -7.51 -3.19
C ASP A 57 5.07 -7.18 -3.76
N LEU A 58 6.13 -7.61 -3.09
CA LEU A 58 7.51 -7.31 -3.52
C LEU A 58 8.03 -8.23 -4.63
N CYS A 59 7.43 -9.38 -4.87
CA CYS A 59 7.84 -10.28 -5.95
C CYS A 59 7.36 -9.77 -7.31
N ASP A 60 6.07 -9.53 -7.44
CA ASP A 60 5.42 -9.21 -8.71
C ASP A 60 4.99 -7.74 -8.83
N ARG A 61 5.13 -6.96 -7.76
CA ARG A 61 4.76 -5.52 -7.70
C ARG A 61 3.26 -5.25 -7.87
N ARG A 62 2.41 -6.26 -7.81
CA ARG A 62 0.95 -6.05 -7.87
C ARG A 62 0.43 -5.36 -6.61
N ILE A 63 -0.61 -4.58 -6.79
CA ILE A 63 -1.42 -4.12 -5.66
C ILE A 63 -2.34 -5.28 -5.27
N VAL A 64 -2.06 -5.87 -4.11
CA VAL A 64 -2.77 -7.04 -3.56
C VAL A 64 -4.18 -6.66 -3.12
N SER A 65 -4.29 -5.53 -2.42
CA SER A 65 -5.55 -4.95 -1.99
C SER A 65 -5.43 -3.46 -1.78
N TYR A 66 -6.57 -2.77 -1.78
CA TYR A 66 -6.66 -1.36 -1.44
C TYR A 66 -8.05 -0.99 -0.91
N VAL A 67 -8.12 0.10 -0.17
CA VAL A 67 -9.35 0.73 0.31
C VAL A 67 -9.20 2.24 0.22
N LEU A 68 -10.30 2.91 -0.15
CA LEU A 68 -10.45 4.36 -0.18
C LEU A 68 -11.36 4.83 0.96
N SER A 69 -11.00 5.93 1.63
CA SER A 69 -11.78 6.52 2.72
C SER A 69 -11.55 8.03 2.80
N GLU A 70 -12.53 8.76 3.31
CA GLU A 70 -12.36 10.18 3.67
C GLU A 70 -11.63 10.35 5.01
N HIS A 71 -11.41 9.25 5.74
CA HIS A 71 -10.72 9.25 7.02
C HIS A 71 -9.43 8.44 6.95
N ASN A 72 -8.34 9.03 7.48
CA ASN A 72 -7.07 8.33 7.67
C ASN A 72 -7.05 7.76 9.10
N ASP A 73 -7.67 6.61 9.27
CA ASP A 73 -7.93 5.97 10.56
C ASP A 73 -7.59 4.48 10.57
N ASN A 74 -7.73 3.84 11.73
CA ASN A 74 -7.51 2.40 11.87
C ASN A 74 -8.42 1.55 10.97
N PRO A 75 -9.74 1.82 10.85
CA PRO A 75 -10.62 1.10 9.94
C PRO A 75 -10.15 1.07 8.49
N LEU A 76 -9.55 2.14 7.96
CA LEU A 76 -9.00 2.19 6.61
C LEU A 76 -7.94 1.10 6.40
N VAL A 77 -6.95 1.05 7.29
CA VAL A 77 -5.83 0.09 7.21
C VAL A 77 -6.31 -1.34 7.50
N TYR A 78 -7.18 -1.52 8.50
CA TYR A 78 -7.70 -2.84 8.86
C TYR A 78 -8.51 -3.47 7.72
N LYS A 79 -9.39 -2.70 7.07
CA LYS A 79 -10.16 -3.16 5.90
C LYS A 79 -9.24 -3.52 4.73
N THR A 80 -8.16 -2.76 4.52
CA THR A 80 -7.18 -3.05 3.47
C THR A 80 -6.50 -4.39 3.74
N PHE A 81 -6.09 -4.62 4.99
CA PHE A 81 -5.48 -5.87 5.44
C PHE A 81 -6.46 -7.05 5.32
N ASP A 82 -7.68 -6.91 5.85
CA ASP A 82 -8.68 -7.97 5.81
C ASP A 82 -9.05 -8.39 4.37
N LYS A 83 -9.12 -7.42 3.43
CA LYS A 83 -9.29 -7.71 2.00
C LYS A 83 -8.12 -8.52 1.42
N ALA A 84 -6.88 -8.18 1.79
CA ALA A 84 -5.70 -8.90 1.32
C ALA A 84 -5.69 -10.35 1.81
N VAL A 85 -5.94 -10.56 3.09
CA VAL A 85 -6.00 -11.90 3.71
C VAL A 85 -7.11 -12.74 3.07
N LYS A 86 -8.30 -12.17 2.89
CA LYS A 86 -9.44 -12.86 2.26
C LYS A 86 -9.15 -13.27 0.81
N ALA A 87 -8.45 -12.43 0.06
CA ALA A 87 -8.11 -12.70 -1.34
C ALA A 87 -6.95 -13.70 -1.51
N ASN A 88 -6.15 -13.90 -0.46
CA ASN A 88 -4.97 -14.78 -0.47
C ASN A 88 -4.98 -15.67 0.79
N PRO A 89 -5.89 -16.65 0.88
CA PRO A 89 -6.00 -17.52 2.04
C PRO A 89 -4.74 -18.38 2.22
N GLY A 90 -4.31 -18.57 3.46
CA GLY A 90 -3.19 -19.46 3.81
C GLY A 90 -1.80 -18.91 3.50
N VAL A 91 -1.65 -17.63 3.13
CA VAL A 91 -0.34 -16.99 2.94
C VAL A 91 0.11 -16.25 4.21
N HIS A 92 1.41 -16.25 4.48
CA HIS A 92 2.00 -15.67 5.68
C HIS A 92 3.19 -14.75 5.35
N PRO A 93 2.98 -13.65 4.61
CA PRO A 93 4.06 -12.75 4.21
C PRO A 93 4.71 -12.05 5.40
N LEU A 94 5.97 -11.65 5.23
CA LEU A 94 6.55 -10.58 6.03
C LEU A 94 5.79 -9.28 5.69
N PHE A 95 5.10 -8.72 6.68
CA PHE A 95 4.26 -7.54 6.50
C PHE A 95 5.00 -6.28 6.96
N HIS A 96 5.40 -5.43 6.03
CA HIS A 96 6.19 -4.24 6.31
C HIS A 96 5.39 -2.95 6.15
N SER A 97 5.50 -2.07 7.13
CA SER A 97 4.86 -0.75 7.16
C SER A 97 5.81 0.33 7.67
N ASP A 98 5.40 1.57 7.55
CA ASP A 98 5.96 2.65 8.35
C ASP A 98 5.50 2.55 9.82
N ARG A 99 5.87 3.57 10.62
CA ARG A 99 5.45 3.70 12.03
C ARG A 99 4.22 4.59 12.21
N GLY A 100 3.30 4.59 11.26
CA GLY A 100 2.02 5.25 11.40
C GLY A 100 1.24 4.71 12.61
N TYR A 101 0.38 5.56 13.22
CA TYR A 101 -0.35 5.19 14.43
C TYR A 101 -1.27 3.97 14.22
N GLN A 102 -1.74 3.77 12.98
CA GLN A 102 -2.57 2.62 12.63
C GLN A 102 -1.79 1.31 12.77
N TYR A 103 -0.55 1.30 12.28
CA TYR A 103 0.30 0.11 12.26
C TYR A 103 0.94 -0.19 13.63
N THR A 104 1.09 0.84 14.49
CA THR A 104 1.64 0.70 15.83
C THR A 104 0.58 0.38 16.89
N SER A 105 -0.68 0.19 16.49
CA SER A 105 -1.76 -0.19 17.41
C SER A 105 -1.66 -1.67 17.79
N ARG A 106 -1.97 -2.01 19.04
CA ARG A 106 -2.04 -3.40 19.52
C ARG A 106 -3.05 -4.24 18.73
N SER A 107 -4.17 -3.62 18.35
CA SER A 107 -5.22 -4.30 17.58
C SER A 107 -4.72 -4.71 16.20
N PHE A 108 -3.91 -3.88 15.52
CA PHE A 108 -3.34 -4.24 14.24
C PHE A 108 -2.30 -5.36 14.38
N HIS A 109 -1.41 -5.26 15.39
CA HIS A 109 -0.46 -6.32 15.68
C HIS A 109 -1.16 -7.66 15.95
N HIS A 110 -2.23 -7.65 16.74
CA HIS A 110 -3.02 -8.85 17.00
C HIS A 110 -3.62 -9.46 15.72
N LYS A 111 -4.14 -8.64 14.81
CA LYS A 111 -4.62 -9.10 13.48
C LYS A 111 -3.52 -9.80 12.67
N LEU A 112 -2.30 -9.25 12.65
CA LEU A 112 -1.16 -9.88 11.96
C LEU A 112 -0.81 -11.23 12.59
N VAL A 113 -0.73 -11.31 13.90
CA VAL A 113 -0.46 -12.56 14.63
C VAL A 113 -1.53 -13.62 14.36
N GLN A 114 -2.81 -13.24 14.38
CA GLN A 114 -3.92 -14.15 14.03
C GLN A 114 -3.84 -14.67 12.59
N ALA A 115 -3.34 -13.85 11.66
CA ALA A 115 -3.10 -14.26 10.28
C ALA A 115 -1.78 -15.02 10.08
N GLY A 116 -1.00 -15.28 11.14
CA GLY A 116 0.29 -15.96 11.08
C GLY A 116 1.39 -15.14 10.39
N MET A 117 1.23 -13.82 10.31
CA MET A 117 2.17 -12.93 9.63
C MET A 117 3.17 -12.31 10.61
N THR A 118 4.39 -12.08 10.12
CA THR A 118 5.44 -11.38 10.87
C THR A 118 5.41 -9.89 10.53
N GLN A 119 5.34 -9.04 11.56
CA GLN A 119 5.36 -7.59 11.39
C GLN A 119 6.79 -7.08 11.29
N SER A 120 7.02 -6.17 10.35
CA SER A 120 8.25 -5.40 10.18
C SER A 120 7.93 -3.92 10.04
N MET A 121 8.75 -3.03 10.59
CA MET A 121 8.52 -1.59 10.53
C MET A 121 9.77 -0.84 10.09
N SER A 122 9.57 0.21 9.28
CA SER A 122 10.62 1.15 8.90
C SER A 122 11.30 1.76 10.12
N ARG A 123 12.58 2.12 9.98
CA ARG A 123 13.30 2.87 11.00
C ARG A 123 12.77 4.30 11.12
N VAL A 124 12.99 4.93 12.26
CA VAL A 124 12.57 6.32 12.49
C VAL A 124 13.28 7.26 11.50
N ALA A 125 12.52 8.10 10.81
CA ALA A 125 13.00 9.09 9.83
C ALA A 125 13.71 8.50 8.58
N HIS A 126 13.52 7.22 8.30
CA HIS A 126 14.02 6.55 7.09
C HIS A 126 12.88 6.19 6.13
N CYS A 127 12.37 7.19 5.38
CA CYS A 127 11.33 6.97 4.36
C CYS A 127 11.77 5.97 3.28
N ILE A 128 13.06 5.91 2.97
CA ILE A 128 13.64 4.93 2.02
C ILE A 128 13.32 3.47 2.38
N ASP A 129 13.00 3.19 3.65
CA ASP A 129 12.66 1.83 4.09
C ASP A 129 11.31 1.32 3.53
N ASN A 130 10.50 2.20 2.88
CA ASN A 130 9.26 1.84 2.17
C ASN A 130 9.27 2.28 0.69
N GLY A 131 10.47 2.33 0.08
CA GLY A 131 10.71 2.86 -1.27
C GLY A 131 9.79 2.33 -2.37
N PRO A 132 9.47 1.02 -2.49
CA PRO A 132 8.56 0.52 -3.52
C PRO A 132 7.15 1.07 -3.43
N MET A 133 6.59 1.27 -2.22
CA MET A 133 5.28 1.91 -2.05
C MET A 133 5.31 3.39 -2.44
N GLU A 134 6.35 4.12 -2.01
CA GLU A 134 6.55 5.51 -2.41
C GLU A 134 6.71 5.64 -3.95
N GLY A 135 7.40 4.68 -4.56
CA GLY A 135 7.52 4.57 -6.01
C GLY A 135 6.16 4.41 -6.69
N PHE A 136 5.32 3.52 -6.19
CA PHE A 136 3.96 3.33 -6.71
C PHE A 136 3.11 4.60 -6.58
N TRP A 137 3.11 5.27 -5.41
CA TRP A 137 2.42 6.54 -5.21
C TRP A 137 2.89 7.62 -6.19
N GLY A 138 4.21 7.71 -6.38
CA GLY A 138 4.82 8.64 -7.31
C GLY A 138 4.37 8.41 -8.76
N ILE A 139 4.32 7.15 -9.20
CA ILE A 139 3.87 6.77 -10.55
C ILE A 139 2.39 7.10 -10.72
N LEU A 140 1.50 6.65 -9.82
CA LEU A 140 0.07 6.92 -9.88
C LEU A 140 -0.20 8.42 -9.95
N LYS A 141 0.43 9.20 -9.06
CA LYS A 141 0.21 10.64 -8.99
C LYS A 141 0.73 11.38 -10.24
N ARG A 142 1.88 11.01 -10.76
CA ARG A 142 2.43 11.61 -11.99
C ARG A 142 1.60 11.27 -13.23
N GLU A 143 1.15 10.04 -13.35
CA GLU A 143 0.45 9.59 -14.56
C GLU A 143 -1.02 10.01 -14.61
N ARG A 144 -1.69 10.23 -13.45
CA ARG A 144 -3.15 10.40 -13.42
C ARG A 144 -3.68 11.51 -12.53
N TYR A 145 -2.90 11.99 -11.57
CA TYR A 145 -3.41 12.95 -10.59
C TYR A 145 -2.83 14.35 -10.75
N TYR A 146 -1.51 14.50 -10.86
CA TYR A 146 -0.89 15.82 -11.00
C TYR A 146 -1.30 16.51 -12.31
N GLY A 147 -1.52 17.83 -12.23
CA GLY A 147 -2.01 18.63 -13.35
C GLY A 147 -3.51 18.52 -13.60
N ARG A 148 -4.25 17.76 -12.79
CA ARG A 148 -5.71 17.65 -12.84
C ARG A 148 -6.35 18.24 -11.58
N ARG A 149 -7.56 18.81 -11.77
CA ARG A 149 -8.41 19.25 -10.67
C ARG A 149 -9.67 18.40 -10.68
N PHE A 150 -9.81 17.53 -9.69
CA PHE A 150 -10.99 16.70 -9.51
C PHE A 150 -12.07 17.51 -8.82
N THR A 151 -13.26 17.56 -9.40
CA THR A 151 -14.39 18.35 -8.90
C THR A 151 -15.46 17.53 -8.18
N SER A 152 -15.28 16.21 -8.15
CA SER A 152 -16.12 15.32 -7.34
C SER A 152 -15.30 14.16 -6.75
N LYS A 153 -15.76 13.67 -5.61
CA LYS A 153 -15.22 12.46 -4.98
C LYS A 153 -15.32 11.25 -5.92
N GLN A 154 -16.45 11.11 -6.60
CA GLN A 154 -16.71 9.99 -7.50
C GLN A 154 -15.71 9.94 -8.65
N GLU A 155 -15.42 11.08 -9.29
CA GLU A 155 -14.42 11.17 -10.35
C GLU A 155 -13.03 10.73 -9.86
N LEU A 156 -12.62 11.21 -8.67
CA LEU A 156 -11.33 10.84 -8.08
C LEU A 156 -11.26 9.36 -7.74
N VAL A 157 -12.32 8.79 -7.14
CA VAL A 157 -12.42 7.36 -6.83
C VAL A 157 -12.31 6.51 -8.09
N GLN A 158 -13.09 6.83 -9.13
CA GLN A 158 -13.06 6.11 -10.41
C GLN A 158 -11.67 6.16 -11.06
N MET A 159 -11.02 7.33 -11.04
CA MET A 159 -9.65 7.46 -11.57
C MET A 159 -8.68 6.53 -10.83
N ILE A 160 -8.71 6.49 -9.50
CA ILE A 160 -7.81 5.65 -8.71
C ILE A 160 -8.07 4.17 -8.98
N GLU A 161 -9.33 3.73 -8.97
CA GLU A 161 -9.71 2.33 -9.19
C GLU A 161 -9.34 1.85 -10.61
N GLN A 162 -9.61 2.67 -11.62
CA GLN A 162 -9.23 2.39 -13.00
C GLN A 162 -7.70 2.32 -13.14
N TYR A 163 -6.97 3.22 -12.45
CA TYR A 163 -5.52 3.21 -12.51
C TYR A 163 -4.92 1.97 -11.84
N ILE A 164 -5.40 1.55 -10.68
CA ILE A 164 -4.89 0.34 -10.02
C ILE A 164 -5.14 -0.90 -10.88
N ARG A 165 -6.31 -0.99 -11.52
CA ARG A 165 -6.59 -2.06 -12.49
C ARG A 165 -5.61 -2.01 -13.66
N TYR A 166 -5.42 -0.85 -14.28
CA TYR A 166 -4.45 -0.64 -15.37
C TYR A 166 -3.03 -1.00 -14.93
N TYR A 167 -2.60 -0.54 -13.76
CA TYR A 167 -1.28 -0.81 -13.20
C TYR A 167 -1.02 -2.32 -13.06
N ASN A 168 -1.97 -3.05 -12.51
CA ASN A 168 -1.83 -4.49 -12.30
C ASN A 168 -1.87 -5.29 -13.62
N THR A 169 -2.70 -4.90 -14.60
CA THR A 169 -3.04 -5.76 -15.75
C THR A 169 -2.56 -5.28 -17.11
N LYS A 170 -2.13 -4.01 -17.23
CA LYS A 170 -1.77 -3.40 -18.53
C LYS A 170 -0.43 -2.66 -18.51
N ARG A 171 -0.05 -2.12 -17.36
CA ARG A 171 1.16 -1.34 -17.23
C ARG A 171 2.39 -2.24 -17.13
N VAL A 172 3.14 -2.36 -18.22
CA VAL A 172 4.41 -3.10 -18.23
C VAL A 172 5.49 -2.36 -17.43
N GLN A 173 6.38 -3.11 -16.79
CA GLN A 173 7.44 -2.58 -15.95
C GLN A 173 8.80 -3.21 -16.33
N ARG A 174 9.82 -2.38 -16.55
CA ARG A 174 11.17 -2.85 -16.93
C ARG A 174 11.78 -3.76 -15.87
N ASN A 175 11.60 -3.42 -14.60
CA ASN A 175 12.11 -4.23 -13.47
C ASN A 175 11.41 -5.59 -13.28
N LEU A 176 10.32 -5.84 -14.00
CA LEU A 176 9.63 -7.13 -14.05
C LEU A 176 9.94 -7.92 -15.34
N GLY A 177 10.95 -7.50 -16.11
CA GLY A 177 11.27 -8.11 -17.41
C GLY A 177 10.30 -7.69 -18.52
N VAL A 178 9.80 -6.44 -18.47
CA VAL A 178 8.81 -5.89 -19.42
C VAL A 178 7.45 -6.61 -19.34
N LEU A 179 7.11 -7.09 -18.16
CA LEU A 179 5.82 -7.70 -17.85
C LEU A 179 4.94 -6.74 -17.03
N THR A 180 3.64 -6.96 -17.06
CA THR A 180 2.73 -6.38 -16.09
C THR A 180 2.85 -7.10 -14.74
N PRO A 181 2.43 -6.50 -13.61
CA PRO A 181 2.40 -7.19 -12.33
C PRO A 181 1.65 -8.52 -12.35
N MET A 182 0.51 -8.61 -13.04
CA MET A 182 -0.27 -9.85 -13.11
C MET A 182 0.40 -10.92 -13.98
N GLU A 183 0.99 -10.58 -15.12
CA GLU A 183 1.78 -11.52 -15.93
C GLU A 183 2.97 -12.06 -15.13
N LYS A 184 3.66 -11.18 -14.36
CA LYS A 184 4.74 -11.62 -13.49
C LYS A 184 4.24 -12.53 -12.36
N HIS A 185 3.08 -12.22 -11.78
CA HIS A 185 2.44 -13.05 -10.76
C HIS A 185 2.15 -14.47 -11.29
N GLU A 186 1.49 -14.57 -12.44
CA GLU A 186 1.16 -15.85 -13.09
C GLU A 186 2.41 -16.67 -13.44
N LEU A 187 3.45 -16.00 -13.96
CA LEU A 187 4.73 -16.63 -14.25
C LEU A 187 5.39 -17.21 -12.99
N CYS A 188 5.37 -16.46 -11.87
CA CYS A 188 5.96 -16.94 -10.62
C CYS A 188 5.16 -18.04 -9.94
N LEU A 189 3.85 -18.16 -10.21
CA LEU A 189 3.02 -19.29 -9.72
C LEU A 189 3.21 -20.56 -10.55
N ALA A 190 3.62 -20.43 -11.80
CA ALA A 190 3.84 -21.55 -12.71
C ALA A 190 5.26 -22.16 -12.61
N ALA A 191 6.18 -21.47 -11.93
CA ALA A 191 7.58 -21.89 -11.73
C ALA A 191 7.75 -22.76 -10.49
#